data_aebb5b490296eba5840802505d497a16
#
_entry.id   aebb5b490296eba5840802505d497a16
#
_cell.length_a   1.000
_cell.length_b   1.000
_cell.length_c   1.000
_cell.angle_alpha   90.00
_cell.angle_beta   90.00
_cell.angle_gamma   90.00
#
_symmetry.space_group_name_H-M   'P 1'
#
loop_
_entity.id
_entity.type
_entity.pdbx_description
1 polymer ?
#
loop_
_entity_poly.entity_id
_entity_poly.type
_entity_poly.pdbx_seq_one_letter_code
_entity_poly.pdbx_strand_id
1 'polypeptide(L)'
;MALDRSNRYPGRFENPTTEQPQGAFKNRTSPTAEDGSYFEADWANDMSGFFARVLNVAGVTPNGTVDNGTNSQLYDALMTATPGRLLAVRVFTSDTLVSKTAGAKKWKIKAVGGGGGSSAAVATGAGQTSMSNGGGAGAYAEGIYDVTAINSLQVTIGAGGTAGTSSSTYGGDGGTTSVGTLISCPGGKAGLPAGPAIPPFQPVANANSNSPTGWNIFGVSGPGSAAGFAISTDVTIGSRGSDGLMGVGGAVQTINNPAVTGGGWGSGASGCSNGPSQSLRNGAAGRPGIVIIEEYS
;
A
#
# COMPACT_ATOMS: atom_id res chain seq x y z
N MET A 1 -29.32 -7.08 -25.08
CA MET A 1 -30.31 -6.49 -26.00
C MET A 1 -31.36 -5.75 -25.19
N ALA A 2 -31.73 -4.55 -25.61
CA ALA A 2 -32.75 -3.76 -24.93
C ALA A 2 -34.19 -4.06 -25.48
N LEU A 3 -34.28 -4.66 -26.66
CA LEU A 3 -35.54 -4.96 -27.28
C LEU A 3 -36.28 -6.09 -26.56
N ASP A 4 -37.53 -5.85 -26.11
CA ASP A 4 -38.43 -6.88 -25.61
C ASP A 4 -39.01 -7.66 -26.80
N ARG A 5 -38.43 -8.85 -27.05
CA ARG A 5 -38.77 -9.68 -28.20
C ARG A 5 -40.15 -10.29 -28.11
N SER A 6 -40.61 -10.66 -26.91
CA SER A 6 -41.91 -11.31 -26.72
C SER A 6 -43.05 -10.34 -27.01
N ASN A 7 -42.93 -9.08 -26.64
CA ASN A 7 -43.91 -8.05 -26.94
C ASN A 7 -43.81 -7.57 -28.38
N ARG A 8 -42.59 -7.43 -28.91
CA ARG A 8 -42.40 -6.95 -30.30
C ARG A 8 -42.80 -7.97 -31.37
N TYR A 9 -42.57 -9.27 -31.10
CA TYR A 9 -42.81 -10.39 -32.01
C TYR A 9 -43.57 -11.51 -31.30
N PRO A 10 -44.86 -11.32 -30.99
CA PRO A 10 -45.66 -12.32 -30.27
C PRO A 10 -45.65 -13.70 -30.94
N GLY A 11 -45.38 -14.74 -30.14
CA GLY A 11 -45.38 -16.12 -30.60
C GLY A 11 -44.20 -16.56 -31.48
N ARG A 12 -43.25 -15.66 -31.78
CA ARG A 12 -42.05 -15.93 -32.60
C ARG A 12 -40.80 -16.30 -31.81
N PHE A 13 -40.83 -16.14 -30.51
CA PHE A 13 -39.71 -16.49 -29.59
C PHE A 13 -40.28 -17.36 -28.49
N GLU A 14 -39.41 -18.16 -27.84
CA GLU A 14 -39.72 -18.82 -26.59
C GLU A 14 -40.00 -17.80 -25.48
N ASN A 15 -40.88 -18.15 -24.57
CA ASN A 15 -41.20 -17.28 -23.44
C ASN A 15 -39.95 -17.02 -22.56
N PRO A 16 -39.86 -15.85 -21.90
CA PRO A 16 -38.81 -15.58 -20.94
C PRO A 16 -38.71 -16.63 -19.85
N THR A 17 -37.48 -17.03 -19.50
CA THR A 17 -37.14 -17.90 -18.38
C THR A 17 -36.13 -17.24 -17.49
N THR A 18 -35.83 -17.83 -16.31
CA THR A 18 -34.78 -17.33 -15.42
C THR A 18 -33.41 -17.31 -16.10
N GLU A 19 -33.11 -18.30 -16.94
CA GLU A 19 -31.83 -18.41 -17.67
C GLU A 19 -31.80 -17.52 -18.92
N GLN A 20 -32.98 -17.27 -19.52
CA GLN A 20 -33.13 -16.45 -20.73
C GLN A 20 -34.24 -15.41 -20.55
N PRO A 21 -33.99 -14.36 -19.75
CA PRO A 21 -35.04 -13.40 -19.35
C PRO A 21 -35.64 -12.59 -20.50
N GLN A 22 -35.05 -12.64 -21.70
CA GLN A 22 -35.59 -12.01 -22.92
C GLN A 22 -36.20 -13.02 -23.90
N GLY A 23 -36.43 -14.26 -23.45
CA GLY A 23 -36.83 -15.36 -24.30
C GLY A 23 -35.71 -15.90 -25.19
N ALA A 24 -35.94 -17.06 -25.81
CA ALA A 24 -34.97 -17.71 -26.70
C ALA A 24 -35.45 -17.73 -28.13
N PHE A 25 -34.53 -17.93 -29.07
CA PHE A 25 -34.87 -18.27 -30.43
C PHE A 25 -35.47 -19.69 -30.49
N LYS A 26 -36.52 -19.88 -31.27
CA LYS A 26 -37.09 -21.20 -31.55
C LYS A 26 -36.98 -21.56 -33.00
N ASN A 27 -36.75 -22.83 -33.25
CA ASN A 27 -36.80 -23.36 -34.61
C ASN A 27 -38.26 -23.43 -35.10
N ARG A 28 -38.46 -23.31 -36.41
CA ARG A 28 -39.75 -23.60 -37.00
C ARG A 28 -40.10 -25.10 -36.85
N THR A 29 -41.35 -25.40 -36.69
CA THR A 29 -41.84 -26.77 -36.45
C THR A 29 -41.70 -27.67 -37.67
N SER A 30 -41.59 -27.12 -38.88
CA SER A 30 -41.31 -27.83 -40.14
C SER A 30 -40.58 -26.90 -41.12
N PRO A 31 -39.96 -27.44 -42.20
CA PRO A 31 -39.30 -26.63 -43.22
C PRO A 31 -40.17 -25.57 -43.89
N THR A 32 -41.49 -25.77 -43.88
CA THR A 32 -42.46 -24.84 -44.49
C THR A 32 -43.27 -24.04 -43.47
N ALA A 33 -43.11 -24.31 -42.17
CA ALA A 33 -43.80 -23.55 -41.12
C ALA A 33 -43.23 -22.15 -40.97
N GLU A 34 -44.08 -21.16 -40.69
CA GLU A 34 -43.69 -19.77 -40.44
C GLU A 34 -43.74 -19.42 -38.95
N ASP A 35 -43.62 -20.39 -38.05
CA ASP A 35 -43.76 -20.25 -36.61
C ASP A 35 -42.42 -20.15 -35.84
N GLY A 36 -41.28 -20.26 -36.52
CA GLY A 36 -39.95 -20.05 -35.96
C GLY A 36 -39.59 -18.58 -35.79
N SER A 37 -38.51 -18.33 -35.08
CA SER A 37 -37.93 -17.00 -34.94
C SER A 37 -37.33 -16.53 -36.26
N TYR A 38 -37.39 -15.23 -36.52
CA TYR A 38 -36.79 -14.60 -37.68
C TYR A 38 -36.00 -13.36 -37.29
N PHE A 39 -35.09 -12.91 -38.16
CA PHE A 39 -34.29 -11.71 -37.96
C PHE A 39 -35.01 -10.50 -38.60
N GLU A 40 -35.47 -9.62 -37.75
CA GLU A 40 -36.04 -8.36 -38.16
C GLU A 40 -35.02 -7.21 -38.05
N ALA A 41 -35.24 -6.13 -38.78
CA ALA A 41 -34.36 -4.97 -38.75
C ALA A 41 -34.17 -4.39 -37.34
N ASP A 42 -35.22 -4.31 -36.55
CA ASP A 42 -35.16 -3.80 -35.16
C ASP A 42 -34.23 -4.63 -34.28
N TRP A 43 -34.23 -5.96 -34.43
CA TRP A 43 -33.35 -6.83 -33.68
C TRP A 43 -31.87 -6.66 -34.07
N ALA A 44 -31.61 -6.61 -35.38
CA ALA A 44 -30.26 -6.41 -35.90
C ALA A 44 -29.75 -5.04 -35.52
N ASN A 45 -30.59 -4.00 -35.57
CA ASN A 45 -30.26 -2.65 -35.20
C ASN A 45 -29.99 -2.49 -33.69
N ASP A 46 -30.75 -3.20 -32.82
CA ASP A 46 -30.51 -3.21 -31.38
C ASP A 46 -29.13 -3.79 -31.04
N MET A 47 -28.74 -4.91 -31.66
CA MET A 47 -27.39 -5.46 -31.51
C MET A 47 -26.32 -4.53 -32.06
N SER A 48 -26.50 -4.03 -33.28
CA SER A 48 -25.53 -3.09 -33.88
C SER A 48 -25.39 -1.80 -33.07
N GLY A 49 -26.52 -1.31 -32.51
CA GLY A 49 -26.53 -0.13 -31.64
C GLY A 49 -25.76 -0.34 -30.35
N PHE A 50 -25.82 -1.54 -29.75
CA PHE A 50 -24.98 -1.88 -28.58
C PHE A 50 -23.50 -1.77 -28.92
N PHE A 51 -23.05 -2.40 -30.00
CA PHE A 51 -21.65 -2.34 -30.42
C PHE A 51 -21.20 -0.93 -30.79
N ALA A 52 -22.05 -0.19 -31.54
CA ALA A 52 -21.79 1.20 -31.86
C ALA A 52 -21.63 2.06 -30.61
N ARG A 53 -22.46 1.81 -29.57
CA ARG A 53 -22.34 2.52 -28.30
C ARG A 53 -21.04 2.19 -27.57
N VAL A 54 -20.59 0.94 -27.55
CA VAL A 54 -19.31 0.52 -26.96
C VAL A 54 -18.15 1.26 -27.64
N LEU A 55 -18.09 1.26 -28.96
CA LEU A 55 -17.07 2.00 -29.74
C LEU A 55 -17.10 3.50 -29.43
N ASN A 56 -18.29 4.10 -29.41
CA ASN A 56 -18.44 5.53 -29.11
C ASN A 56 -17.95 5.90 -27.72
N VAL A 57 -18.33 5.14 -26.67
CA VAL A 57 -17.88 5.39 -25.29
C VAL A 57 -16.36 5.22 -25.16
N ALA A 58 -15.78 4.28 -25.88
CA ALA A 58 -14.33 4.06 -25.91
C ALA A 58 -13.58 5.12 -26.75
N GLY A 59 -14.28 5.99 -27.50
CA GLY A 59 -13.66 6.96 -28.41
C GLY A 59 -13.00 6.31 -29.63
N VAL A 60 -13.44 5.10 -30.01
CA VAL A 60 -12.87 4.32 -31.11
C VAL A 60 -13.68 4.55 -32.38
N THR A 61 -13.02 4.96 -33.46
CA THR A 61 -13.62 5.04 -34.80
C THR A 61 -13.48 3.70 -35.50
N PRO A 62 -14.57 3.10 -36.04
CA PRO A 62 -14.48 1.86 -36.80
C PRO A 62 -13.50 1.95 -37.97
N ASN A 63 -12.58 1.00 -38.09
CA ASN A 63 -11.55 0.96 -39.11
C ASN A 63 -11.95 0.19 -40.36
N GLY A 64 -13.16 -0.39 -40.40
CA GLY A 64 -13.68 -1.20 -41.51
C GLY A 64 -13.09 -2.62 -41.60
N THR A 65 -12.22 -3.02 -40.69
CA THR A 65 -11.68 -4.39 -40.66
C THR A 65 -12.60 -5.29 -39.86
N VAL A 66 -12.83 -6.52 -40.34
CA VAL A 66 -13.65 -7.51 -39.64
C VAL A 66 -12.90 -8.03 -38.42
N ASP A 67 -13.53 -8.00 -37.25
CA ASP A 67 -13.00 -8.55 -36.01
C ASP A 67 -12.80 -10.08 -36.11
N ASN A 68 -11.74 -10.57 -35.48
CA ASN A 68 -11.42 -12.00 -35.41
C ASN A 68 -10.84 -12.39 -34.03
N GLY A 69 -10.47 -13.65 -33.82
CA GLY A 69 -10.02 -14.17 -32.53
C GLY A 69 -8.68 -13.61 -32.04
N THR A 70 -7.91 -12.95 -32.90
CA THR A 70 -6.59 -12.37 -32.55
C THR A 70 -6.56 -10.84 -32.63
N ASN A 71 -7.56 -10.23 -33.28
CA ASN A 71 -7.67 -8.79 -33.44
C ASN A 71 -9.15 -8.39 -33.47
N SER A 72 -9.61 -7.73 -32.43
CA SER A 72 -11.00 -7.30 -32.30
C SER A 72 -11.07 -5.87 -31.74
N GLN A 73 -11.48 -4.95 -32.61
CA GLN A 73 -11.70 -3.56 -32.24
C GLN A 73 -12.87 -3.41 -31.24
N LEU A 74 -13.89 -4.26 -31.34
CA LEU A 74 -15.00 -4.29 -30.39
C LEU A 74 -14.55 -4.75 -28.99
N TYR A 75 -13.68 -5.77 -28.91
CA TYR A 75 -13.16 -6.25 -27.64
C TYR A 75 -12.28 -5.17 -26.97
N ASP A 76 -11.40 -4.53 -27.74
CA ASP A 76 -10.52 -3.47 -27.22
C ASP A 76 -11.34 -2.24 -26.75
N ALA A 77 -12.39 -1.90 -27.50
CA ALA A 77 -13.33 -0.85 -27.11
C ALA A 77 -14.08 -1.19 -25.82
N LEU A 78 -14.54 -2.44 -25.66
CA LEU A 78 -15.19 -2.90 -24.43
C LEU A 78 -14.24 -2.80 -23.23
N MET A 79 -12.98 -3.22 -23.40
CA MET A 79 -11.96 -3.12 -22.35
C MET A 79 -11.68 -1.65 -21.97
N THR A 80 -11.74 -0.73 -22.94
CA THR A 80 -11.58 0.71 -22.73
C THR A 80 -12.80 1.37 -22.09
N ALA A 81 -14.01 0.94 -22.50
CA ALA A 81 -15.28 1.45 -21.98
C ALA A 81 -15.59 1.00 -20.55
N THR A 82 -14.84 0.03 -19.99
CA THR A 82 -14.97 -0.44 -18.60
C THR A 82 -13.75 -0.03 -17.76
N PRO A 83 -13.61 1.27 -17.39
CA PRO A 83 -12.48 1.75 -16.61
C PRO A 83 -12.57 1.28 -15.14
N GLY A 84 -11.42 1.31 -14.47
CA GLY A 84 -11.33 1.01 -13.03
C GLY A 84 -11.19 -0.47 -12.71
N ARG A 85 -10.97 -1.34 -13.69
CA ARG A 85 -10.67 -2.75 -13.45
C ARG A 85 -9.26 -2.90 -12.87
N LEU A 86 -9.14 -3.64 -11.76
CA LEU A 86 -7.84 -4.01 -11.19
C LEU A 86 -7.08 -4.93 -12.15
N LEU A 87 -5.90 -4.52 -12.57
CA LEU A 87 -5.02 -5.27 -13.48
C LEU A 87 -3.95 -6.05 -12.73
N ALA A 88 -3.36 -5.44 -11.69
CA ALA A 88 -2.31 -6.04 -10.89
C ALA A 88 -2.25 -5.45 -9.50
N VAL A 89 -1.74 -6.23 -8.54
CA VAL A 89 -1.30 -5.78 -7.22
C VAL A 89 0.18 -6.15 -7.09
N ARG A 90 1.02 -5.15 -6.83
CA ARG A 90 2.48 -5.33 -6.74
C ARG A 90 3.00 -4.79 -5.42
N VAL A 91 3.89 -5.57 -4.79
CA VAL A 91 4.49 -5.24 -3.49
C VAL A 91 6.00 -5.10 -3.67
N PHE A 92 6.56 -4.01 -3.16
CA PHE A 92 7.99 -3.68 -3.28
C PHE A 92 8.60 -3.52 -1.90
N THR A 93 9.67 -4.27 -1.65
CA THR A 93 10.44 -4.29 -0.41
C THR A 93 11.93 -3.94 -0.63
N SER A 94 12.28 -3.61 -1.87
CA SER A 94 13.61 -3.16 -2.29
C SER A 94 13.49 -2.16 -3.43
N ASP A 95 14.53 -1.38 -3.65
CA ASP A 95 14.60 -0.40 -4.73
C ASP A 95 14.43 -1.07 -6.08
N THR A 96 13.55 -0.51 -6.91
CA THR A 96 13.20 -1.12 -8.20
C THR A 96 12.66 -0.06 -9.16
N LEU A 97 13.09 -0.12 -10.42
CA LEU A 97 12.44 0.63 -11.50
C LEU A 97 11.17 -0.12 -11.94
N VAL A 98 10.02 0.48 -11.74
CA VAL A 98 8.72 -0.13 -12.01
C VAL A 98 8.14 0.42 -13.30
N SER A 99 7.91 -0.48 -14.28
CA SER A 99 7.11 -0.17 -15.48
C SER A 99 5.66 -0.55 -15.22
N LYS A 100 4.71 0.25 -15.72
CA LYS A 100 3.28 -0.06 -15.57
C LYS A 100 2.88 -1.30 -16.35
N THR A 101 1.88 -2.01 -15.86
CA THR A 101 1.22 -3.09 -16.60
C THR A 101 0.54 -2.52 -17.85
N ALA A 102 0.55 -3.28 -18.96
CA ALA A 102 -0.12 -2.87 -20.18
C ALA A 102 -1.61 -2.57 -19.92
N GLY A 103 -2.09 -1.43 -20.39
CA GLY A 103 -3.45 -0.96 -20.16
C GLY A 103 -3.68 -0.24 -18.83
N ALA A 104 -2.70 -0.18 -17.93
CA ALA A 104 -2.83 0.58 -16.69
C ALA A 104 -2.86 2.09 -16.95
N LYS A 105 -3.87 2.75 -16.40
CA LYS A 105 -4.09 4.20 -16.46
C LYS A 105 -3.95 4.86 -15.10
N LYS A 106 -4.24 4.14 -14.01
CA LYS A 106 -4.17 4.65 -12.64
C LYS A 106 -3.40 3.69 -11.73
N TRP A 107 -2.61 4.27 -10.85
CA TRP A 107 -1.99 3.57 -9.73
C TRP A 107 -2.57 4.07 -8.42
N LYS A 108 -3.08 3.15 -7.60
CA LYS A 108 -3.33 3.40 -6.18
C LYS A 108 -2.09 2.94 -5.42
N ILE A 109 -1.41 3.88 -4.78
CA ILE A 109 -0.15 3.66 -4.08
C ILE A 109 -0.37 3.80 -2.59
N LYS A 110 0.12 2.81 -1.83
CA LYS A 110 0.26 2.85 -0.37
C LYS A 110 1.75 2.74 -0.06
N ALA A 111 2.28 3.65 0.72
CA ALA A 111 3.70 3.70 1.05
C ALA A 111 3.91 4.01 2.53
N VAL A 112 4.93 3.42 3.12
CA VAL A 112 5.40 3.73 4.47
C VAL A 112 6.92 3.88 4.49
N GLY A 113 7.44 4.90 5.16
CA GLY A 113 8.86 5.14 5.39
C GLY A 113 9.48 4.11 6.34
N GLY A 114 10.79 3.97 6.36
CA GLY A 114 11.49 3.14 7.33
C GLY A 114 11.29 3.64 8.77
N GLY A 115 11.20 2.74 9.75
CA GLY A 115 11.14 3.09 11.16
C GLY A 115 12.53 3.49 11.69
N GLY A 116 12.59 4.30 12.73
CA GLY A 116 13.82 4.68 13.43
C GLY A 116 14.42 3.55 14.25
N GLY A 117 15.75 3.50 14.34
CA GLY A 117 16.46 2.65 15.26
C GLY A 117 16.49 3.25 16.67
N SER A 118 16.81 2.46 17.69
CA SER A 118 17.02 2.94 19.04
C SER A 118 18.51 3.14 19.36
N SER A 119 18.81 4.08 20.24
CA SER A 119 20.15 4.28 20.80
C SER A 119 20.53 3.15 21.78
N ALA A 120 21.82 3.03 22.05
CA ALA A 120 22.34 2.14 23.09
C ALA A 120 22.09 2.73 24.50
N ALA A 121 21.89 1.86 25.49
CA ALA A 121 22.06 2.25 26.89
C ALA A 121 23.55 2.12 27.26
N VAL A 122 24.20 3.26 27.55
CA VAL A 122 25.64 3.29 27.79
C VAL A 122 26.02 2.59 29.09
N ALA A 123 27.33 2.26 29.25
CA ALA A 123 27.86 1.65 30.47
C ALA A 123 27.63 2.54 31.69
N THR A 124 27.39 1.91 32.84
CA THR A 124 27.04 2.59 34.09
C THR A 124 28.04 2.29 35.19
N GLY A 125 28.28 3.24 36.06
CA GLY A 125 29.01 3.07 37.34
C GLY A 125 28.07 2.64 38.47
N ALA A 126 28.66 2.53 39.68
CA ALA A 126 27.89 2.23 40.90
C ALA A 126 26.86 3.34 41.15
N GLY A 127 25.61 2.96 41.43
CA GLY A 127 24.51 3.90 41.70
C GLY A 127 23.97 4.65 40.47
N GLN A 128 24.50 4.39 39.29
CA GLN A 128 24.08 5.03 38.04
C GLN A 128 23.17 4.08 37.23
N THR A 129 22.32 4.67 36.42
CA THR A 129 21.55 3.98 35.40
C THR A 129 21.68 4.68 34.05
N SER A 130 21.36 3.97 32.98
CA SER A 130 21.27 4.56 31.65
C SER A 130 20.10 3.94 30.88
N MET A 131 19.58 4.62 29.87
CA MET A 131 18.49 4.11 29.04
C MET A 131 18.49 4.74 27.65
N SER A 132 17.69 4.20 26.78
CA SER A 132 17.37 4.83 25.50
C SER A 132 15.88 4.80 25.22
N ASN A 133 15.41 5.77 24.45
CA ASN A 133 14.09 5.71 23.82
C ASN A 133 14.10 4.70 22.67
N GLY A 134 12.93 4.16 22.35
CA GLY A 134 12.71 3.45 21.13
C GLY A 134 12.75 4.38 19.90
N GLY A 135 12.85 3.83 18.71
CA GLY A 135 12.70 4.57 17.45
C GLY A 135 11.25 4.95 17.17
N GLY A 136 11.07 6.04 16.44
CA GLY A 136 9.77 6.48 15.89
C GLY A 136 9.37 5.64 14.69
N ALA A 137 8.09 5.65 14.31
CA ALA A 137 7.60 5.01 13.09
C ALA A 137 7.82 5.91 11.87
N GLY A 138 7.91 5.31 10.68
CA GLY A 138 7.91 6.02 9.40
C GLY A 138 6.54 6.61 9.06
N ALA A 139 6.54 7.69 8.28
CA ALA A 139 5.32 8.28 7.76
C ALA A 139 4.60 7.32 6.81
N TYR A 140 3.27 7.41 6.76
CA TYR A 140 2.41 6.67 5.83
C TYR A 140 1.71 7.61 4.87
N ALA A 141 1.53 7.18 3.64
CA ALA A 141 0.74 7.91 2.67
C ALA A 141 0.04 6.98 1.67
N GLU A 142 -1.10 7.44 1.20
CA GLU A 142 -1.94 6.77 0.19
C GLU A 142 -2.44 7.78 -0.84
N GLY A 143 -2.43 7.38 -2.12
CA GLY A 143 -2.95 8.20 -3.19
C GLY A 143 -3.27 7.42 -4.45
N ILE A 144 -4.11 8.01 -5.32
CA ILE A 144 -4.40 7.52 -6.67
C ILE A 144 -3.84 8.52 -7.68
N TYR A 145 -3.06 8.03 -8.65
CA TYR A 145 -2.34 8.84 -9.62
C TYR A 145 -2.66 8.39 -11.03
N ASP A 146 -2.84 9.36 -11.92
CA ASP A 146 -2.88 9.08 -13.36
C ASP A 146 -1.47 8.75 -13.85
N VAL A 147 -1.31 7.57 -14.42
CA VAL A 147 -0.04 7.08 -14.96
C VAL A 147 -0.09 6.88 -16.48
N THR A 148 -1.09 7.47 -17.14
CA THR A 148 -1.29 7.31 -18.59
C THR A 148 -0.03 7.72 -19.36
N ALA A 149 0.57 8.85 -19.02
CA ALA A 149 1.78 9.38 -19.63
C ALA A 149 3.10 8.85 -19.02
N ILE A 150 3.02 8.02 -17.99
CA ILE A 150 4.18 7.49 -17.27
C ILE A 150 4.49 6.08 -17.79
N ASN A 151 5.73 5.84 -18.23
CA ASN A 151 6.19 4.52 -18.65
C ASN A 151 6.80 3.73 -17.49
N SER A 152 7.63 4.38 -16.68
CA SER A 152 8.27 3.77 -15.50
C SER A 152 8.58 4.82 -14.44
N LEU A 153 8.61 4.39 -13.17
CA LEU A 153 9.02 5.20 -12.02
C LEU A 153 9.95 4.39 -11.12
N GLN A 154 10.93 5.10 -10.53
CA GLN A 154 11.77 4.52 -9.49
C GLN A 154 10.96 4.40 -8.19
N VAL A 155 10.86 3.18 -7.66
CA VAL A 155 10.45 2.89 -6.29
C VAL A 155 11.73 2.84 -5.43
N THR A 156 11.78 3.64 -4.39
CA THR A 156 12.85 3.62 -3.39
C THR A 156 12.26 3.20 -2.06
N ILE A 157 12.87 2.23 -1.40
CA ILE A 157 12.41 1.70 -0.11
C ILE A 157 13.33 2.22 1.00
N GLY A 158 12.76 2.97 1.92
CA GLY A 158 13.49 3.47 3.08
C GLY A 158 13.99 2.34 3.96
N ALA A 159 15.29 2.25 4.19
CA ALA A 159 15.86 1.32 5.15
C ALA A 159 15.36 1.61 6.57
N GLY A 160 15.29 0.60 7.42
CA GLY A 160 15.14 0.83 8.85
C GLY A 160 16.37 1.55 9.42
N GLY A 161 16.17 2.44 10.40
CA GLY A 161 17.24 3.14 11.09
C GLY A 161 18.19 2.16 11.79
N THR A 162 19.47 2.50 11.83
CA THR A 162 20.51 1.66 12.44
C THR A 162 20.38 1.60 13.97
N ALA A 163 20.84 0.49 14.55
CA ALA A 163 20.93 0.33 16.00
C ALA A 163 22.09 1.16 16.57
N GLY A 164 21.93 1.74 17.75
CA GLY A 164 23.02 2.26 18.57
C GLY A 164 23.89 1.10 19.11
N THR A 165 25.21 1.26 19.03
CA THR A 165 26.20 0.24 19.42
C THR A 165 27.36 0.88 20.20
N SER A 166 28.38 0.10 20.56
CA SER A 166 29.60 0.63 21.20
C SER A 166 30.39 1.58 20.26
N SER A 167 30.28 1.41 18.94
CA SER A 167 30.95 2.28 17.97
C SER A 167 30.19 3.60 17.72
N SER A 168 28.88 3.59 17.89
CA SER A 168 28.02 4.77 17.85
C SER A 168 26.83 4.54 18.78
N THR A 169 26.76 5.27 19.86
CA THR A 169 25.70 5.09 20.87
C THR A 169 24.32 5.58 20.39
N TYR A 170 24.31 6.46 19.40
CA TYR A 170 23.06 6.95 18.77
C TYR A 170 22.55 5.97 17.73
N GLY A 171 21.26 5.74 17.75
CA GLY A 171 20.56 5.08 16.64
C GLY A 171 20.47 5.98 15.41
N GLY A 172 20.09 5.41 14.27
CA GLY A 172 19.84 6.14 13.03
C GLY A 172 18.34 6.41 12.77
N ASP A 173 18.06 7.50 12.09
CA ASP A 173 16.72 7.73 11.50
C ASP A 173 16.42 6.68 10.45
N GLY A 174 15.15 6.35 10.26
CA GLY A 174 14.70 5.53 9.14
C GLY A 174 14.83 6.27 7.81
N GLY A 175 14.99 5.52 6.72
CA GLY A 175 15.07 6.05 5.36
C GLY A 175 13.70 6.45 4.80
N THR A 176 13.72 7.34 3.80
CA THR A 176 12.52 7.75 3.08
C THR A 176 12.13 6.69 2.05
N THR A 177 10.84 6.32 2.01
CA THR A 177 10.24 5.52 0.93
C THR A 177 9.56 6.45 -0.07
N SER A 178 9.75 6.22 -1.37
CA SER A 178 9.13 7.04 -2.41
C SER A 178 8.81 6.26 -3.69
N VAL A 179 7.86 6.78 -4.48
CA VAL A 179 7.57 6.32 -5.84
C VAL A 179 7.74 7.53 -6.78
N GLY A 180 8.93 7.65 -7.36
CA GLY A 180 9.31 8.80 -8.16
C GLY A 180 8.99 10.12 -7.45
N THR A 181 8.28 11.00 -8.15
CA THR A 181 7.78 12.28 -7.61
C THR A 181 6.33 12.22 -7.13
N LEU A 182 5.66 11.06 -7.25
CA LEU A 182 4.23 10.93 -6.94
C LEU A 182 3.97 10.98 -5.44
N ILE A 183 4.75 10.23 -4.66
CA ILE A 183 4.54 10.09 -3.22
C ILE A 183 5.90 9.91 -2.51
N SER A 184 6.02 10.51 -1.34
CA SER A 184 7.21 10.39 -0.49
C SER A 184 6.81 10.30 0.99
N CYS A 185 7.33 9.28 1.67
CA CYS A 185 7.07 8.96 3.06
C CYS A 185 8.41 8.99 3.84
N PRO A 186 8.70 10.06 4.58
CA PRO A 186 9.91 10.16 5.42
C PRO A 186 9.97 9.05 6.46
N GLY A 187 11.20 8.68 6.85
CA GLY A 187 11.43 7.72 7.91
C GLY A 187 11.17 8.26 9.31
N GLY A 188 11.01 7.35 10.27
CA GLY A 188 10.87 7.63 11.70
C GLY A 188 12.18 8.11 12.32
N LYS A 189 12.08 8.91 13.38
CA LYS A 189 13.25 9.43 14.10
C LYS A 189 13.91 8.39 14.99
N ALA A 190 15.22 8.48 15.13
CA ALA A 190 16.00 7.63 16.02
C ALA A 190 15.64 7.87 17.49
N GLY A 191 15.68 6.84 18.31
CA GLY A 191 15.56 6.95 19.76
C GLY A 191 16.79 7.64 20.37
N LEU A 192 16.60 8.48 21.38
CA LEU A 192 17.67 9.22 22.06
C LEU A 192 18.13 8.48 23.31
N PRO A 193 19.45 8.50 23.64
CA PRO A 193 19.98 7.94 24.87
C PRO A 193 19.87 8.94 26.03
N ALA A 194 19.85 8.43 27.27
CA ALA A 194 19.98 9.23 28.49
C ALA A 194 20.82 8.49 29.55
N GLY A 195 21.56 9.24 30.29
CA GLY A 195 22.51 8.74 31.27
C GLY A 195 23.91 8.49 30.64
N PRO A 196 24.90 7.93 31.43
CA PRO A 196 24.71 7.40 32.77
C PRO A 196 24.47 8.53 33.80
N ALA A 197 23.51 8.38 34.67
CA ALA A 197 23.18 9.34 35.73
C ALA A 197 22.58 8.62 36.97
N ILE A 198 22.57 9.34 38.10
CA ILE A 198 21.86 8.87 39.29
C ILE A 198 20.38 9.17 39.14
N PRO A 199 19.47 8.17 39.32
CA PRO A 199 18.03 8.42 39.27
C PRO A 199 17.55 9.42 40.33
N PRO A 200 16.42 10.15 40.12
CA PRO A 200 15.52 10.00 39.00
C PRO A 200 15.88 10.90 37.81
N PHE A 201 15.67 10.41 36.59
CA PHE A 201 15.76 11.19 35.33
C PHE A 201 14.98 10.54 34.18
N GLN A 202 14.82 11.28 33.10
CA GLN A 202 14.21 10.78 31.86
C GLN A 202 14.85 11.43 30.63
N PRO A 203 14.92 10.73 29.47
CA PRO A 203 15.30 11.35 28.22
C PRO A 203 14.18 12.24 27.67
N VAL A 204 14.51 13.06 26.68
CA VAL A 204 13.51 13.80 25.90
C VAL A 204 12.75 12.80 25.01
N ALA A 205 11.42 12.94 24.92
CA ALA A 205 10.61 12.13 24.01
C ALA A 205 11.03 12.34 22.55
N ASN A 206 10.82 11.31 21.74
CA ASN A 206 11.15 11.37 20.31
C ASN A 206 10.17 12.24 19.54
N ALA A 207 10.68 12.96 18.54
CA ALA A 207 9.83 13.67 17.59
C ALA A 207 9.12 12.71 16.62
N ASN A 208 8.00 13.14 16.09
CA ASN A 208 7.36 12.47 14.98
C ASN A 208 8.26 12.51 13.72
N SER A 209 8.03 11.62 12.77
CA SER A 209 8.61 11.76 11.43
C SER A 209 8.15 13.07 10.77
N ASN A 210 8.86 13.51 9.74
CA ASN A 210 8.35 14.58 8.90
C ASN A 210 7.06 14.14 8.19
N SER A 211 6.22 15.09 7.78
CA SER A 211 4.98 14.79 7.06
C SER A 211 5.27 14.18 5.68
N PRO A 212 4.48 13.21 5.24
CA PRO A 212 4.57 12.70 3.89
C PRO A 212 4.09 13.73 2.89
N THR A 213 4.50 13.59 1.63
CA THR A 213 4.13 14.48 0.53
C THR A 213 3.57 13.70 -0.65
N GLY A 214 2.80 14.40 -1.52
CA GLY A 214 2.26 13.84 -2.74
C GLY A 214 0.97 13.04 -2.57
N TRP A 215 0.53 12.72 -1.36
CA TRP A 215 -0.70 11.99 -1.11
C TRP A 215 -1.95 12.80 -1.52
N ASN A 216 -3.02 12.10 -1.93
CA ASN A 216 -4.31 12.69 -2.30
C ASN A 216 -5.52 11.92 -1.75
N ILE A 217 -5.28 10.84 -0.97
CA ILE A 217 -6.30 10.14 -0.19
C ILE A 217 -6.03 10.34 1.30
N PHE A 218 -4.87 9.91 1.78
CA PHE A 218 -4.53 9.97 3.20
C PHE A 218 -3.01 10.07 3.37
N GLY A 219 -2.58 10.91 4.31
CA GLY A 219 -1.18 11.04 4.67
C GLY A 219 -1.02 11.43 6.14
N VAL A 220 -0.12 10.77 6.84
CA VAL A 220 0.13 11.00 8.26
C VAL A 220 1.61 10.79 8.59
N SER A 221 2.15 11.67 9.44
CA SER A 221 3.48 11.47 10.03
C SER A 221 3.48 10.24 10.93
N GLY A 222 4.57 9.48 10.90
CA GLY A 222 4.77 8.41 11.86
C GLY A 222 4.98 8.96 13.26
N PRO A 223 4.37 8.38 14.31
CA PRO A 223 4.54 8.86 15.68
C PRO A 223 5.98 8.66 16.18
N GLY A 224 6.45 9.60 17.00
CA GLY A 224 7.66 9.41 17.80
C GLY A 224 7.41 8.42 18.94
N SER A 225 8.47 7.85 19.48
CA SER A 225 8.36 6.99 20.67
C SER A 225 8.15 7.81 21.94
N ALA A 226 7.49 7.23 22.93
CA ALA A 226 7.44 7.79 24.28
C ALA A 226 8.84 7.88 24.89
N ALA A 227 9.00 8.69 25.94
CA ALA A 227 10.22 8.69 26.71
C ALA A 227 10.29 7.46 27.66
N GLY A 228 11.49 6.90 27.82
CA GLY A 228 11.79 6.01 28.92
C GLY A 228 11.87 6.78 30.25
N PHE A 229 12.12 6.11 31.35
CA PHE A 229 12.33 6.76 32.65
C PHE A 229 13.19 5.90 33.58
N ALA A 230 13.91 6.59 34.49
CA ALA A 230 14.59 5.99 35.64
C ALA A 230 14.02 6.62 36.91
N ILE A 231 13.44 5.81 37.78
CA ILE A 231 12.93 6.23 39.08
C ILE A 231 13.93 5.85 40.16
N SER A 232 14.53 4.68 40.05
CA SER A 232 15.58 4.17 40.95
C SER A 232 16.57 3.31 40.16
N THR A 233 17.61 2.82 40.84
CA THR A 233 18.57 1.87 40.26
C THR A 233 17.97 0.58 39.78
N ASP A 234 16.86 0.15 40.36
CA ASP A 234 16.15 -1.10 40.02
C ASP A 234 14.95 -0.87 39.09
N VAL A 235 14.48 0.38 38.96
CA VAL A 235 13.36 0.78 38.12
C VAL A 235 13.82 1.76 37.07
N THR A 236 14.39 1.24 36.01
CA THR A 236 14.86 1.98 34.84
C THR A 236 14.39 1.26 33.60
N ILE A 237 13.62 1.94 32.76
CA ILE A 237 12.93 1.35 31.62
C ILE A 237 13.16 2.20 30.37
N GLY A 238 13.67 1.59 29.29
CA GLY A 238 13.64 2.16 27.94
C GLY A 238 12.21 2.13 27.38
N SER A 239 11.91 3.01 26.45
CA SER A 239 10.57 3.06 25.90
C SER A 239 10.30 1.96 24.85
N ARG A 240 9.01 1.68 24.61
CA ARG A 240 8.58 0.90 23.47
C ARG A 240 8.91 1.63 22.16
N GLY A 241 9.21 0.88 21.09
CA GLY A 241 9.25 1.41 19.74
C GLY A 241 7.86 1.87 19.27
N SER A 242 7.81 2.84 18.37
CA SER A 242 6.53 3.34 17.86
C SER A 242 5.90 2.38 16.87
N ASP A 243 4.58 2.21 17.00
CA ASP A 243 3.76 1.52 16.02
C ASP A 243 3.54 2.43 14.80
N GLY A 244 3.64 1.86 13.62
CA GLY A 244 3.21 2.46 12.36
C GLY A 244 1.90 1.83 11.86
N LEU A 245 1.33 2.37 10.80
CA LEU A 245 0.10 1.80 10.22
C LEU A 245 0.29 0.40 9.61
N MET A 246 1.53 0.02 9.29
CA MET A 246 1.85 -1.29 8.70
C MET A 246 2.81 -2.12 9.57
N GLY A 247 3.02 -1.73 10.82
CA GLY A 247 3.93 -2.46 11.70
C GLY A 247 3.78 -2.10 13.17
N VAL A 248 4.20 -3.02 14.01
CA VAL A 248 4.15 -2.91 15.48
C VAL A 248 5.55 -2.63 16.00
N GLY A 249 5.73 -1.61 16.84
CA GLY A 249 7.00 -1.24 17.44
C GLY A 249 7.58 -2.31 18.37
N GLY A 250 8.89 -2.28 18.55
CA GLY A 250 9.59 -3.20 19.44
C GLY A 250 9.05 -3.13 20.87
N ALA A 251 8.85 -4.28 21.50
CA ALA A 251 8.33 -4.38 22.86
C ALA A 251 9.32 -3.81 23.90
N VAL A 252 8.78 -3.24 24.97
CA VAL A 252 9.60 -2.78 26.11
C VAL A 252 10.44 -3.93 26.65
N GLN A 253 11.71 -3.68 26.92
CA GLN A 253 12.63 -4.64 27.51
C GLN A 253 12.81 -4.41 29.00
N THR A 254 13.00 -5.48 29.74
CA THR A 254 13.38 -5.41 31.15
C THR A 254 14.80 -4.83 31.27
N ILE A 255 15.11 -4.27 32.45
CA ILE A 255 16.42 -3.70 32.76
C ILE A 255 17.56 -4.69 32.44
N ASN A 256 18.67 -4.20 31.94
CA ASN A 256 19.88 -4.95 31.55
C ASN A 256 19.70 -5.87 30.32
N ASN A 257 18.60 -5.76 29.58
CA ASN A 257 18.42 -6.45 28.30
C ASN A 257 18.62 -5.49 27.10
N PRO A 258 19.13 -6.02 25.98
CA PRO A 258 19.26 -5.23 24.75
C PRO A 258 17.87 -4.88 24.19
N ALA A 259 17.84 -3.85 23.37
CA ALA A 259 16.65 -3.47 22.61
C ALA A 259 16.27 -4.55 21.59
N VAL A 260 15.00 -4.52 21.10
CA VAL A 260 14.48 -5.42 20.07
C VAL A 260 13.83 -4.62 18.93
N THR A 261 13.91 -5.19 17.72
CA THR A 261 13.25 -4.63 16.54
C THR A 261 11.73 -4.79 16.65
N GLY A 262 11.00 -3.95 15.96
CA GLY A 262 9.55 -4.12 15.76
C GLY A 262 9.17 -5.22 14.77
N GLY A 263 7.87 -5.42 14.56
CA GLY A 263 7.29 -6.29 13.54
C GLY A 263 6.70 -5.50 12.38
N GLY A 264 6.47 -6.13 11.23
CA GLY A 264 5.88 -5.49 10.05
C GLY A 264 6.80 -4.48 9.38
N TRP A 265 6.22 -3.38 8.86
CA TRP A 265 6.92 -2.39 8.03
C TRP A 265 6.85 -1.00 8.66
N GLY A 266 7.96 -0.25 8.60
CA GLY A 266 8.04 1.13 9.04
C GLY A 266 7.95 1.35 10.55
N SER A 267 7.95 0.30 11.37
CA SER A 267 7.88 0.39 12.84
C SER A 267 9.23 0.68 13.47
N GLY A 268 9.22 1.39 14.61
CA GLY A 268 10.42 1.71 15.39
C GLY A 268 10.91 0.56 16.27
N ALA A 269 12.20 0.54 16.57
CA ALA A 269 12.81 -0.38 17.54
C ALA A 269 12.46 0.02 18.98
N SER A 270 12.48 -0.90 19.95
CA SER A 270 12.39 -0.55 21.38
C SER A 270 13.66 0.10 21.87
N GLY A 271 13.57 0.86 22.96
CA GLY A 271 14.73 1.25 23.78
C GLY A 271 15.23 0.11 24.68
N CYS A 272 16.37 0.31 25.29
CA CYS A 272 16.97 -0.54 26.30
C CYS A 272 17.35 0.25 27.55
N SER A 273 17.70 -0.45 28.63
CA SER A 273 18.12 0.20 29.87
C SER A 273 19.15 -0.63 30.64
N ASN A 274 20.01 0.04 31.42
CA ASN A 274 21.00 -0.51 32.32
C ASN A 274 20.76 -0.05 33.75
N GLY A 275 20.87 -0.98 34.68
CA GLY A 275 21.05 -0.73 36.10
C GLY A 275 22.51 -0.40 36.44
N PRO A 276 22.88 -0.36 37.76
CA PRO A 276 24.25 -0.04 38.20
C PRO A 276 25.28 -1.06 37.71
N SER A 277 26.50 -0.54 37.46
CA SER A 277 27.69 -1.34 37.13
C SER A 277 27.53 -2.29 35.96
N GLN A 278 26.82 -1.86 34.94
CA GLN A 278 26.56 -2.64 33.71
C GLN A 278 27.43 -2.17 32.55
N SER A 279 27.78 -3.12 31.67
CA SER A 279 28.31 -2.82 30.34
C SER A 279 27.23 -2.26 29.43
N LEU A 280 27.64 -1.59 28.34
CA LEU A 280 26.72 -1.08 27.34
C LEU A 280 25.75 -2.17 26.82
N ARG A 281 24.49 -1.81 26.63
CA ARG A 281 23.48 -2.61 25.90
C ARG A 281 23.16 -1.96 24.56
N ASN A 282 23.22 -2.76 23.51
CA ASN A 282 22.93 -2.27 22.17
C ASN A 282 21.45 -1.89 22.01
N GLY A 283 21.23 -0.83 21.25
CA GLY A 283 19.96 -0.54 20.62
C GLY A 283 19.56 -1.61 19.59
N ALA A 284 18.45 -1.42 18.90
CA ALA A 284 17.99 -2.27 17.82
C ALA A 284 17.66 -1.43 16.57
N ALA A 285 17.71 -2.06 15.39
CA ALA A 285 17.36 -1.43 14.14
C ALA A 285 15.84 -1.28 13.98
N GLY A 286 15.40 -0.20 13.36
CA GLY A 286 14.02 -0.04 12.91
C GLY A 286 13.68 -0.98 11.76
N ARG A 287 12.40 -1.07 11.40
CA ARG A 287 11.93 -1.89 10.27
C ARG A 287 11.96 -1.09 8.96
N PRO A 288 12.29 -1.70 7.84
CA PRO A 288 12.25 -1.01 6.55
C PRO A 288 10.84 -0.58 6.15
N GLY A 289 10.74 0.32 5.20
CA GLY A 289 9.51 0.71 4.54
C GLY A 289 9.00 -0.33 3.55
N ILE A 290 7.85 -0.03 2.95
CA ILE A 290 7.22 -0.85 1.90
C ILE A 290 6.39 0.03 0.98
N VAL A 291 6.24 -0.40 -0.28
CA VAL A 291 5.30 0.18 -1.25
C VAL A 291 4.38 -0.91 -1.78
N ILE A 292 3.08 -0.62 -1.83
CA ILE A 292 2.06 -1.45 -2.47
C ILE A 292 1.43 -0.61 -3.59
N ILE A 293 1.41 -1.14 -4.81
CA ILE A 293 0.79 -0.51 -5.98
C ILE A 293 -0.32 -1.41 -6.50
N GLU A 294 -1.54 -0.88 -6.53
CA GLU A 294 -2.69 -1.46 -7.21
C GLU A 294 -2.85 -0.74 -8.54
N GLU A 295 -2.79 -1.48 -9.66
CA GLU A 295 -2.84 -0.92 -11.02
C GLU A 295 -4.24 -1.10 -11.61
N TYR A 296 -4.81 -0.02 -12.15
CA TYR A 296 -6.16 0.00 -12.71
C TYR A 296 -6.16 0.47 -14.16
N SER A 297 -7.09 -0.12 -14.98
CA SER A 297 -7.34 0.27 -16.39
C SER A 297 -8.02 1.62 -16.53
#